data_a66211ca4f3069a77a26e4fda8840587
#
_entry.id   a66211ca4f3069a77a26e4fda8840587
#
_cell.length_a   1.000
_cell.length_b   1.000
_cell.length_c   1.000
_cell.angle_alpha   90.00
_cell.angle_beta   90.00
_cell.angle_gamma   90.00
#
_symmetry.space_group_name_H-M   'P 1'
#
loop_
_entity.id
_entity.type
_entity.pdbx_description
1 polymer ?
#
loop_
_entity_poly.entity_id
_entity_poly.type
_entity_poly.pdbx_seq_one_letter_code
_entity_poly.pdbx_strand_id
1 'polypeptide(L)'
;MQAMVRDCYRFLEHHPPVVLDWLPWNHTAAGNKVFYLVLTNGGTYYIDDGRPVAGKFDETLRNLREIACTWYFTVPVGYDLLVQSLENDTELASHFYSKLDMLFYAGAGMAQHTWTALMQIGKKVTGRDILLATGLGSTETAPFALTWTELEQTAGNVDVPSRGLTMKLVPTDGKLEVRLKGPPITPGYYAEPELTAEVFDEEVFIVSEMRCDR
;
A
#
# COMPACT_ATOMS: atom_id res chain seq x y z
N MET A 1 -7.36 9.41 -6.51
CA MET A 1 -6.10 9.69 -5.79
C MET A 1 -6.27 10.80 -4.74
N GLN A 2 -6.53 12.06 -5.12
CA GLN A 2 -6.61 13.16 -4.13
C GLN A 2 -7.70 12.98 -3.06
N ALA A 3 -8.85 12.40 -3.38
CA ALA A 3 -9.89 12.12 -2.39
C ALA A 3 -9.40 11.09 -1.34
N MET A 4 -8.73 10.03 -1.78
CA MET A 4 -8.13 9.02 -0.92
C MET A 4 -7.04 9.63 -0.02
N VAL A 5 -6.17 10.48 -0.59
CA VAL A 5 -5.11 11.15 0.17
C VAL A 5 -5.71 12.02 1.28
N ARG A 6 -6.74 12.80 1.00
CA ARG A 6 -7.42 13.63 2.00
C ARG A 6 -8.10 12.83 3.10
N ASP A 7 -8.73 11.72 2.73
CA ASP A 7 -9.53 10.95 3.70
C ASP A 7 -8.65 9.97 4.52
N CYS A 8 -7.51 9.51 3.96
CA CYS A 8 -6.72 8.42 4.53
C CYS A 8 -5.32 8.81 4.99
N TYR A 9 -4.74 9.89 4.46
CA TYR A 9 -3.35 10.27 4.74
C TYR A 9 -3.27 11.64 5.42
N ARG A 10 -3.84 11.76 6.61
CA ARG A 10 -3.95 13.02 7.35
C ARG A 10 -2.59 13.67 7.68
N PHE A 11 -1.51 12.90 7.75
CA PHE A 11 -0.18 13.45 7.98
C PHE A 11 0.25 14.43 6.87
N LEU A 12 -0.29 14.31 5.66
CA LEU A 12 -0.03 15.21 4.54
C LEU A 12 -0.59 16.64 4.75
N GLU A 13 -1.46 16.83 5.74
CA GLU A 13 -1.92 18.16 6.15
C GLU A 13 -0.84 18.93 6.91
N HIS A 14 0.17 18.23 7.46
CA HIS A 14 1.18 18.80 8.34
C HIS A 14 2.53 19.02 7.63
N HIS A 15 2.90 18.15 6.71
CA HIS A 15 4.15 18.26 5.97
C HIS A 15 4.13 17.44 4.67
N PRO A 16 4.95 17.85 3.67
CA PRO A 16 5.11 17.09 2.43
C PRO A 16 5.70 15.70 2.68
N PRO A 17 5.33 14.70 1.86
CA PRO A 17 5.86 13.34 2.00
C PRO A 17 7.32 13.24 1.55
N VAL A 18 8.10 12.43 2.25
CA VAL A 18 9.43 11.97 1.85
C VAL A 18 9.36 10.47 1.63
N VAL A 19 9.65 10.03 0.42
CA VAL A 19 9.45 8.64 -0.01
C VAL A 19 10.70 8.10 -0.67
N LEU A 20 11.08 6.87 -0.32
CA LEU A 20 12.04 6.04 -1.03
C LEU A 20 11.29 4.89 -1.68
N ASP A 21 11.32 4.79 -3.02
CA ASP A 21 10.49 3.84 -3.77
C ASP A 21 11.29 3.08 -4.84
N TRP A 22 11.16 1.76 -4.83
CA TRP A 22 11.77 0.83 -5.76
C TRP A 22 10.81 0.29 -6.82
N LEU A 23 9.51 0.59 -6.68
CA LEU A 23 8.47 0.03 -7.54
C LEU A 23 8.61 0.50 -8.99
N PRO A 24 8.34 -0.36 -9.97
CA PRO A 24 8.41 0.01 -11.38
C PRO A 24 7.30 0.99 -11.76
N TRP A 25 7.64 2.09 -12.41
CA TRP A 25 6.71 3.17 -12.74
C TRP A 25 5.60 2.81 -13.73
N ASN A 26 5.75 1.72 -14.46
CA ASN A 26 4.68 1.16 -15.29
C ASN A 26 3.62 0.40 -14.48
N HIS A 27 3.88 0.11 -13.22
CA HIS A 27 2.89 -0.47 -12.32
C HIS A 27 2.03 0.63 -11.68
N THR A 28 0.70 0.40 -11.62
CA THR A 28 -0.26 1.39 -11.11
C THR A 28 0.03 1.85 -9.67
N ALA A 29 0.59 0.99 -8.83
CA ALA A 29 0.97 1.36 -7.46
C ALA A 29 2.07 2.43 -7.45
N ALA A 30 3.13 2.28 -8.24
CA ALA A 30 4.19 3.26 -8.32
C ALA A 30 3.75 4.52 -9.09
N GLY A 31 3.38 4.37 -10.37
CA GLY A 31 3.08 5.49 -11.25
C GLY A 31 1.85 6.28 -10.84
N ASN A 32 0.76 5.61 -10.48
CA ASN A 32 -0.50 6.27 -10.19
C ASN A 32 -0.69 6.61 -8.70
N LYS A 33 -0.07 5.88 -7.77
CA LYS A 33 -0.19 6.20 -6.34
C LYS A 33 1.03 6.94 -5.82
N VAL A 34 2.19 6.26 -5.76
CA VAL A 34 3.36 6.81 -5.06
C VAL A 34 3.85 8.08 -5.72
N PHE A 35 4.04 8.07 -7.03
CA PHE A 35 4.52 9.23 -7.79
C PHE A 35 3.57 10.43 -7.65
N TYR A 36 2.26 10.23 -7.87
CA TYR A 36 1.30 11.32 -7.74
C TYR A 36 1.04 11.73 -6.28
N LEU A 37 1.20 10.83 -5.31
CA LEU A 37 1.17 11.21 -3.89
C LEU A 37 2.24 12.27 -3.61
N VAL A 38 3.47 12.02 -4.05
CA VAL A 38 4.59 12.93 -3.81
C VAL A 38 4.43 14.21 -4.61
N LEU A 39 4.15 14.11 -5.91
CA LEU A 39 4.04 15.25 -6.81
C LEU A 39 2.95 16.23 -6.38
N THR A 40 1.76 15.74 -6.04
CA THR A 40 0.60 16.58 -5.72
C THR A 40 0.66 17.20 -4.32
N ASN A 41 1.54 16.70 -3.46
CA ASN A 41 1.73 17.22 -2.10
C ASN A 41 3.08 17.93 -1.90
N GLY A 42 3.82 18.22 -3.00
CA GLY A 42 5.09 18.95 -2.94
C GLY A 42 6.20 18.22 -2.19
N GLY A 43 6.16 16.88 -2.21
CA GLY A 43 7.09 16.02 -1.47
C GLY A 43 8.42 15.77 -2.19
N THR A 44 9.24 14.92 -1.57
CA THR A 44 10.51 14.45 -2.12
C THR A 44 10.41 12.97 -2.45
N TYR A 45 10.76 12.64 -3.69
CA TYR A 45 10.75 11.27 -4.20
C TYR A 45 12.18 10.81 -4.47
N TYR A 46 12.64 9.82 -3.72
CA TYR A 46 13.91 9.14 -3.96
C TYR A 46 13.65 7.82 -4.71
N ILE A 47 14.37 7.63 -5.80
CA ILE A 47 14.33 6.39 -6.59
C ILE A 47 15.33 5.41 -6.01
N ASP A 48 14.84 4.23 -5.61
CA ASP A 48 15.64 3.16 -5.04
C ASP A 48 15.98 2.11 -6.11
N ASP A 49 17.26 1.87 -6.35
CA ASP A 49 17.75 0.77 -7.20
C ASP A 49 17.73 -0.58 -6.49
N GLY A 50 17.51 -0.58 -5.17
CA GLY A 50 17.29 -1.76 -4.36
C GLY A 50 15.96 -2.43 -4.69
N ARG A 51 15.81 -3.70 -4.26
CA ARG A 51 14.58 -4.47 -4.42
C ARG A 51 14.46 -5.49 -3.30
N PRO A 52 13.24 -5.91 -2.91
CA PRO A 52 13.05 -6.93 -1.89
C PRO A 52 13.32 -8.34 -2.44
N VAL A 53 14.52 -8.55 -2.97
CA VAL A 53 15.03 -9.83 -3.48
C VAL A 53 16.47 -10.04 -3.02
N ALA A 54 16.89 -11.30 -2.92
CA ALA A 54 18.24 -11.66 -2.51
C ALA A 54 19.31 -10.90 -3.33
N GLY A 55 20.30 -10.35 -2.64
CA GLY A 55 21.44 -9.62 -3.21
C GLY A 55 21.14 -8.21 -3.73
N LYS A 56 19.91 -7.70 -3.57
CA LYS A 56 19.56 -6.32 -3.94
C LYS A 56 18.96 -5.50 -2.81
N PHE A 57 18.55 -6.12 -1.71
CA PHE A 57 17.94 -5.42 -0.60
C PHE A 57 18.94 -4.60 0.23
N ASP A 58 20.23 -4.95 0.18
CA ASP A 58 21.31 -4.18 0.81
C ASP A 58 21.40 -2.74 0.30
N GLU A 59 21.05 -2.53 -0.98
CA GLU A 59 20.97 -1.19 -1.56
C GLU A 59 19.84 -0.38 -0.91
N THR A 60 18.65 -0.97 -0.76
CA THR A 60 17.53 -0.34 -0.03
C THR A 60 17.92 -0.02 1.41
N LEU A 61 18.60 -0.93 2.11
CA LEU A 61 19.06 -0.70 3.48
C LEU A 61 20.08 0.45 3.57
N ARG A 62 21.00 0.53 2.60
CA ARG A 62 21.95 1.65 2.51
C ARG A 62 21.21 2.97 2.35
N ASN A 63 20.25 3.04 1.45
CA ASN A 63 19.47 4.24 1.20
C ASN A 63 18.60 4.62 2.41
N LEU A 64 18.02 3.65 3.12
CA LEU A 64 17.24 3.89 4.34
C LEU A 64 18.10 4.36 5.53
N ARG A 65 19.44 4.19 5.51
CA ARG A 65 20.34 4.80 6.51
C ARG A 65 20.55 6.30 6.29
N GLU A 66 20.36 6.77 5.06
CA GLU A 66 20.56 8.16 4.69
C GLU A 66 19.24 8.92 4.63
N ILE A 67 18.14 8.25 4.25
CA ILE A 67 16.85 8.85 3.97
C ILE A 67 15.84 8.45 5.03
N ALA A 68 15.43 9.41 5.86
CA ALA A 68 14.34 9.24 6.81
C ALA A 68 12.99 9.51 6.11
N CYS A 69 12.31 8.45 5.69
CA CYS A 69 11.01 8.53 5.05
C CYS A 69 9.92 8.97 6.03
N THR A 70 8.94 9.70 5.54
CA THR A 70 7.70 9.98 6.30
C THR A 70 6.61 8.95 5.98
N TRP A 71 6.66 8.39 4.78
CA TRP A 71 5.80 7.32 4.32
C TRP A 71 6.64 6.27 3.58
N TYR A 72 6.55 5.01 4.00
CA TYR A 72 7.31 3.93 3.40
C TYR A 72 6.38 2.82 2.93
N PHE A 73 6.51 2.45 1.65
CA PHE A 73 5.71 1.43 0.98
C PHE A 73 6.60 0.34 0.43
N THR A 74 6.29 -0.90 0.78
CA THR A 74 6.87 -2.07 0.13
C THR A 74 5.91 -3.26 0.21
N VAL A 75 6.26 -4.35 -0.46
CA VAL A 75 5.52 -5.61 -0.39
C VAL A 75 5.88 -6.39 0.88
N PRO A 76 5.05 -7.34 1.34
CA PRO A 76 5.31 -8.07 2.59
C PRO A 76 6.70 -8.69 2.71
N VAL A 77 7.22 -9.32 1.65
CA VAL A 77 8.58 -9.86 1.66
C VAL A 77 9.66 -8.78 1.89
N GLY A 78 9.42 -7.55 1.45
CA GLY A 78 10.31 -6.42 1.73
C GLY A 78 10.32 -6.06 3.23
N TYR A 79 9.17 -6.14 3.87
CA TYR A 79 9.07 -5.96 5.32
C TYR A 79 9.70 -7.11 6.12
N ASP A 80 9.61 -8.35 5.64
CA ASP A 80 10.31 -9.49 6.28
C ASP A 80 11.82 -9.27 6.30
N LEU A 81 12.40 -8.82 5.19
CA LEU A 81 13.82 -8.49 5.09
C LEU A 81 14.18 -7.26 5.95
N LEU A 82 13.32 -6.25 5.96
CA LEU A 82 13.53 -5.04 6.75
C LEU A 82 13.52 -5.34 8.26
N VAL A 83 12.56 -6.12 8.74
CA VAL A 83 12.47 -6.52 10.16
C VAL A 83 13.76 -7.19 10.62
N GLN A 84 14.30 -8.14 9.84
CA GLN A 84 15.57 -8.80 10.16
C GLN A 84 16.72 -7.80 10.36
N SER A 85 16.75 -6.75 9.56
CA SER A 85 17.78 -5.71 9.66
C SER A 85 17.54 -4.77 10.84
N LEU A 86 16.28 -4.36 11.07
CA LEU A 86 15.90 -3.44 12.16
C LEU A 86 16.09 -4.07 13.55
N GLU A 87 15.90 -5.39 13.69
CA GLU A 87 16.11 -6.12 14.94
C GLU A 87 17.59 -6.15 15.35
N ASN A 88 18.50 -6.18 14.36
CA ASN A 88 19.93 -6.30 14.57
C ASN A 88 20.70 -4.97 14.50
N ASP A 89 20.04 -3.90 14.09
CA ASP A 89 20.63 -2.57 13.92
C ASP A 89 19.75 -1.48 14.53
N THR A 90 20.07 -1.12 15.75
CA THR A 90 19.34 -0.11 16.51
C THR A 90 19.48 1.30 15.91
N GLU A 91 20.61 1.62 15.28
CA GLU A 91 20.84 2.91 14.64
C GLU A 91 19.95 3.05 13.39
N LEU A 92 19.93 2.02 12.55
CA LEU A 92 19.02 1.95 11.41
C LEU A 92 17.55 2.05 11.86
N ALA A 93 17.16 1.30 12.90
CA ALA A 93 15.80 1.33 13.41
C ALA A 93 15.42 2.73 13.90
N SER A 94 16.28 3.37 14.68
CA SER A 94 16.04 4.73 15.18
C SER A 94 15.95 5.74 14.05
N HIS A 95 16.79 5.65 13.02
CA HIS A 95 16.74 6.53 11.86
C HIS A 95 15.49 6.29 11.01
N PHE A 96 15.20 5.02 10.70
CA PHE A 96 14.03 4.63 9.88
C PHE A 96 12.71 5.15 10.46
N TYR A 97 12.50 4.99 11.76
CA TYR A 97 11.27 5.45 12.42
C TYR A 97 11.28 6.93 12.82
N SER A 98 12.39 7.65 12.69
CA SER A 98 12.56 9.02 13.23
C SER A 98 11.54 10.02 12.71
N LYS A 99 11.17 9.94 11.43
CA LYS A 99 10.21 10.84 10.77
C LYS A 99 8.99 10.11 10.21
N LEU A 100 8.87 8.82 10.48
CA LEU A 100 7.87 7.98 9.86
C LEU A 100 6.48 8.23 10.43
N ASP A 101 5.52 8.59 9.59
CA ASP A 101 4.10 8.71 9.93
C ASP A 101 3.32 7.44 9.64
N MET A 102 3.65 6.77 8.53
CA MET A 102 2.90 5.61 8.09
C MET A 102 3.79 4.62 7.35
N LEU A 103 3.63 3.35 7.69
CA LEU A 103 4.02 2.20 6.87
C LEU A 103 2.83 1.77 6.02
N PHE A 104 3.10 1.37 4.79
CA PHE A 104 2.07 0.86 3.90
C PHE A 104 2.54 -0.41 3.19
N TYR A 105 1.68 -1.41 3.09
CA TYR A 105 1.96 -2.60 2.28
C TYR A 105 0.79 -2.93 1.36
N ALA A 106 1.09 -3.61 0.26
CA ALA A 106 0.11 -4.15 -0.66
C ALA A 106 0.73 -5.25 -1.54
N GLY A 107 -0.07 -5.86 -2.41
CA GLY A 107 0.36 -6.88 -3.38
C GLY A 107 0.31 -8.31 -2.87
N ALA A 108 0.28 -8.51 -1.56
CA ALA A 108 0.08 -9.80 -0.90
C ALA A 108 -0.38 -9.62 0.54
N GLY A 109 -0.85 -10.69 1.18
CA GLY A 109 -1.11 -10.71 2.62
C GLY A 109 0.18 -10.66 3.44
N MET A 110 0.20 -9.89 4.51
CA MET A 110 1.32 -9.83 5.44
C MET A 110 1.15 -10.85 6.56
N ALA A 111 2.24 -11.51 6.94
CA ALA A 111 2.24 -12.41 8.07
C ALA A 111 2.12 -11.63 9.40
N GLN A 112 1.35 -12.17 10.35
CA GLN A 112 1.12 -11.50 11.63
C GLN A 112 2.41 -11.24 12.41
N HIS A 113 3.40 -12.13 12.32
CA HIS A 113 4.67 -11.95 13.03
C HIS A 113 5.46 -10.73 12.50
N THR A 114 5.46 -10.51 11.17
CA THR A 114 6.10 -9.33 10.55
C THR A 114 5.40 -8.05 10.97
N TRP A 115 4.06 -8.04 10.92
CA TRP A 115 3.24 -6.93 11.44
C TRP A 115 3.61 -6.61 12.89
N THR A 116 3.59 -7.62 13.75
CA THR A 116 3.88 -7.46 15.17
C THR A 116 5.28 -6.93 15.43
N ALA A 117 6.29 -7.45 14.72
CA ALA A 117 7.67 -7.01 14.84
C ALA A 117 7.83 -5.52 14.45
N LEU A 118 7.28 -5.10 13.32
CA LEU A 118 7.31 -3.69 12.88
C LEU A 118 6.72 -2.76 13.94
N MET A 119 5.55 -3.12 14.48
CA MET A 119 4.87 -2.30 15.51
C MET A 119 5.68 -2.24 16.81
N GLN A 120 6.23 -3.37 17.26
CA GLN A 120 7.03 -3.43 18.49
C GLN A 120 8.35 -2.64 18.36
N ILE A 121 9.06 -2.78 17.23
CA ILE A 121 10.30 -2.03 16.99
C ILE A 121 9.97 -0.53 16.95
N GLY A 122 8.97 -0.11 16.18
CA GLY A 122 8.54 1.28 16.09
C GLY A 122 8.20 1.87 17.45
N LYS A 123 7.38 1.16 18.25
CA LYS A 123 7.01 1.56 19.62
C LYS A 123 8.23 1.68 20.53
N LYS A 124 9.16 0.72 20.46
CA LYS A 124 10.39 0.71 21.27
C LYS A 124 11.27 1.92 21.00
N VAL A 125 11.45 2.30 19.73
CA VAL A 125 12.38 3.39 19.37
C VAL A 125 11.76 4.78 19.43
N THR A 126 10.44 4.90 19.22
CA THR A 126 9.76 6.21 19.17
C THR A 126 8.89 6.51 20.39
N GLY A 127 8.51 5.51 21.17
CA GLY A 127 7.54 5.62 22.25
C GLY A 127 6.07 5.76 21.81
N ARG A 128 5.80 5.83 20.48
CA ARG A 128 4.45 5.99 19.91
C ARG A 128 4.03 4.77 19.09
N ASP A 129 2.74 4.59 18.89
CA ASP A 129 2.22 3.61 17.96
C ASP A 129 2.42 4.11 16.52
N ILE A 130 2.88 3.23 15.65
CA ILE A 130 3.12 3.52 14.23
C ILE A 130 1.91 3.03 13.43
N LEU A 131 1.40 3.84 12.55
CA LEU A 131 0.34 3.42 11.64
C LEU A 131 0.91 2.51 10.56
N LEU A 132 0.47 1.26 10.53
CA LEU A 132 0.76 0.32 9.45
C LEU A 132 -0.54 0.01 8.72
N ALA A 133 -0.65 0.54 7.52
CA ALA A 133 -1.84 0.47 6.71
C ALA A 133 -1.67 -0.49 5.52
N THR A 134 -2.77 -0.89 4.95
CA THR A 134 -2.81 -1.69 3.73
C THR A 134 -3.90 -1.20 2.78
N GLY A 135 -3.95 -1.76 1.60
CA GLY A 135 -5.02 -1.51 0.64
C GLY A 135 -5.06 -2.57 -0.45
N LEU A 136 -6.22 -2.71 -1.05
CA LEU A 136 -6.51 -3.64 -2.11
C LEU A 136 -6.89 -2.88 -3.37
N GLY A 137 -6.37 -3.33 -4.51
CA GLY A 137 -6.67 -2.77 -5.82
C GLY A 137 -5.98 -3.53 -6.93
N SER A 138 -6.37 -3.25 -8.14
CA SER A 138 -5.79 -3.78 -9.38
C SER A 138 -5.54 -2.63 -10.36
N THR A 139 -5.04 -2.95 -11.54
CA THR A 139 -4.92 -1.97 -12.63
C THR A 139 -6.28 -1.39 -12.99
N GLU A 140 -7.30 -2.23 -13.02
CA GLU A 140 -8.67 -1.91 -13.43
C GLU A 140 -9.45 -1.11 -12.37
N THR A 141 -9.09 -1.24 -11.10
CA THR A 141 -9.78 -0.60 -9.98
C THR A 141 -9.05 0.62 -9.42
N ALA A 142 -7.99 1.05 -10.07
CA ALA A 142 -6.98 1.95 -9.55
C ALA A 142 -6.20 1.35 -8.36
N PRO A 143 -5.05 1.94 -7.97
CA PRO A 143 -4.10 1.29 -7.06
C PRO A 143 -4.59 1.07 -5.63
N PHE A 144 -5.76 1.59 -5.25
CA PHE A 144 -6.35 1.37 -3.92
C PHE A 144 -7.85 1.61 -3.96
N ALA A 145 -8.57 0.58 -4.36
CA ALA A 145 -10.02 0.56 -4.32
C ALA A 145 -10.55 0.40 -2.89
N LEU A 146 -9.88 -0.42 -2.10
CA LEU A 146 -10.14 -0.58 -0.67
C LEU A 146 -8.89 -0.14 0.10
N THR A 147 -9.07 0.48 1.26
CA THR A 147 -7.94 0.91 2.10
C THR A 147 -8.35 0.98 3.56
N TRP A 148 -7.41 0.60 4.42
CA TRP A 148 -7.51 0.74 5.85
C TRP A 148 -6.39 1.64 6.37
N THR A 149 -6.70 2.62 7.16
CA THR A 149 -5.76 3.63 7.65
C THR A 149 -5.95 3.98 9.12
N GLU A 150 -6.55 3.09 9.88
CA GLU A 150 -6.66 3.19 11.33
C GLU A 150 -5.62 2.29 12.01
N LEU A 151 -5.36 2.55 13.29
CA LEU A 151 -4.49 1.69 14.09
C LEU A 151 -5.15 0.33 14.31
N GLU A 152 -4.49 -0.71 13.86
CA GLU A 152 -4.93 -2.10 13.97
C GLU A 152 -3.93 -2.95 14.74
N GLN A 153 -4.40 -4.10 15.22
CA GLN A 153 -3.56 -5.08 15.91
C GLN A 153 -3.31 -6.34 15.07
N THR A 154 -4.05 -6.50 13.98
CA THR A 154 -3.99 -7.68 13.11
C THR A 154 -3.74 -7.28 11.66
N ALA A 155 -2.91 -8.08 11.00
CA ALA A 155 -2.67 -7.93 9.57
C ALA A 155 -3.87 -8.39 8.73
N GLY A 156 -4.04 -7.81 7.53
CA GLY A 156 -4.98 -8.32 6.52
C GLY A 156 -6.32 -7.62 6.45
N ASN A 157 -6.60 -6.66 7.31
CA ASN A 157 -7.80 -5.85 7.20
C ASN A 157 -7.65 -4.80 6.09
N VAL A 158 -8.43 -4.92 5.00
CA VAL A 158 -8.42 -4.02 3.83
C VAL A 158 -9.71 -3.21 3.68
N ASP A 159 -10.60 -3.31 4.54
CA ASP A 159 -12.00 -3.09 4.86
C ASP A 159 -12.88 -2.18 4.03
N VAL A 160 -12.53 -0.94 3.78
CA VAL A 160 -13.55 0.00 3.28
C VAL A 160 -13.25 0.45 1.85
N PRO A 161 -14.30 0.55 1.01
CA PRO A 161 -14.14 1.15 -0.30
C PRO A 161 -13.73 2.62 -0.18
N SER A 162 -12.79 3.02 -1.01
CA SER A 162 -12.40 4.41 -1.13
C SER A 162 -13.61 5.27 -1.51
N ARG A 163 -13.60 6.52 -1.06
CA ARG A 163 -14.71 7.44 -1.27
C ARG A 163 -15.10 7.57 -2.75
N GLY A 164 -16.38 7.40 -3.02
CA GLY A 164 -16.95 7.42 -4.37
C GLY A 164 -17.00 6.05 -5.05
N LEU A 165 -16.51 4.99 -4.40
CA LEU A 165 -16.69 3.62 -4.84
C LEU A 165 -17.92 3.00 -4.16
N THR A 166 -18.65 2.21 -4.92
CA THR A 166 -19.67 1.30 -4.42
C THR A 166 -19.13 -0.11 -4.48
N MET A 167 -19.27 -0.85 -3.40
CA MET A 167 -18.86 -2.24 -3.30
C MET A 167 -20.06 -3.14 -3.07
N LYS A 168 -20.10 -4.30 -3.74
CA LYS A 168 -20.96 -5.40 -3.39
C LYS A 168 -20.16 -6.69 -3.21
N LEU A 169 -20.63 -7.53 -2.31
CA LEU A 169 -20.05 -8.84 -2.03
C LEU A 169 -20.97 -9.91 -2.59
N VAL A 170 -20.46 -10.71 -3.49
CA VAL A 170 -21.23 -11.75 -4.19
C VAL A 170 -20.74 -13.13 -3.75
N PRO A 171 -21.61 -13.98 -3.17
CA PRO A 171 -21.25 -15.34 -2.82
C PRO A 171 -20.79 -16.14 -4.05
N THR A 172 -19.56 -16.64 -4.03
CA THR A 172 -18.95 -17.39 -5.12
C THR A 172 -18.03 -18.46 -4.55
N ASP A 173 -18.31 -19.74 -4.82
CA ASP A 173 -17.46 -20.88 -4.39
C ASP A 173 -17.12 -20.90 -2.89
N GLY A 174 -18.07 -20.56 -2.02
CA GLY A 174 -17.88 -20.57 -0.57
C GLY A 174 -17.20 -19.31 0.00
N LYS A 175 -16.77 -18.39 -0.84
CA LYS A 175 -16.18 -17.08 -0.48
C LYS A 175 -17.11 -15.93 -0.92
N LEU A 176 -16.70 -14.72 -0.61
CA LEU A 176 -17.36 -13.49 -1.09
C LEU A 176 -16.45 -12.82 -2.11
N GLU A 177 -16.91 -12.73 -3.34
CA GLU A 177 -16.25 -12.01 -4.42
C GLU A 177 -16.55 -10.51 -4.30
N VAL A 178 -15.49 -9.70 -4.31
CA VAL A 178 -15.60 -8.24 -4.24
C VAL A 178 -15.88 -7.70 -5.63
N ARG A 179 -16.99 -6.99 -5.80
CA ARG A 179 -17.30 -6.25 -7.03
C ARG A 179 -17.39 -4.76 -6.76
N LEU A 180 -16.81 -3.97 -7.64
CA LEU A 180 -16.61 -2.54 -7.45
C LEU A 180 -17.18 -1.73 -8.61
N LYS A 181 -17.75 -0.56 -8.29
CA LYS A 181 -18.26 0.40 -9.26
C LYS A 181 -17.95 1.82 -8.81
N GLY A 182 -17.52 2.67 -9.72
CA GLY A 182 -17.29 4.09 -9.43
C GLY A 182 -16.28 4.74 -10.36
N PRO A 183 -15.99 6.03 -10.18
CA PRO A 183 -15.15 6.81 -11.08
C PRO A 183 -13.73 6.29 -11.32
N PRO A 184 -13.05 5.62 -10.34
CA PRO A 184 -11.69 5.10 -10.57
C PRO A 184 -11.66 3.77 -11.33
N ILE A 185 -12.80 3.13 -11.54
CA ILE A 185 -12.87 1.86 -12.28
C ILE A 185 -12.61 2.11 -13.77
N THR A 186 -11.80 1.25 -14.40
CA THR A 186 -11.57 1.31 -15.84
C THR A 186 -12.87 1.24 -16.61
N PRO A 187 -13.03 1.97 -17.73
CA PRO A 187 -14.17 1.78 -18.62
C PRO A 187 -14.07 0.49 -19.46
N GLY A 188 -12.93 -0.21 -19.42
CA GLY A 188 -12.66 -1.43 -20.16
C GLY A 188 -11.23 -1.50 -20.68
N TYR A 189 -10.95 -2.49 -21.52
CA TYR A 189 -9.67 -2.71 -22.16
C TYR A 189 -9.66 -2.12 -23.57
N TYR A 190 -8.57 -1.42 -23.90
CA TYR A 190 -8.46 -0.74 -25.21
C TYR A 190 -8.48 -1.72 -26.37
N ALA A 191 -9.38 -1.51 -27.32
CA ALA A 191 -9.61 -2.34 -28.50
C ALA A 191 -9.96 -3.82 -28.21
N GLU A 192 -10.40 -4.15 -26.96
CA GLU A 192 -10.78 -5.50 -26.53
C GLU A 192 -12.24 -5.50 -25.99
N PRO A 193 -13.26 -5.36 -26.84
CA PRO A 193 -14.65 -5.26 -26.39
C PRO A 193 -15.18 -6.55 -25.76
N GLU A 194 -14.74 -7.72 -26.24
CA GLU A 194 -15.16 -9.02 -25.71
C GLU A 194 -14.62 -9.23 -24.30
N LEU A 195 -13.30 -9.03 -24.11
CA LEU A 195 -12.67 -9.08 -22.79
C LEU A 195 -13.26 -8.05 -21.83
N THR A 196 -13.59 -6.86 -22.34
CA THR A 196 -14.27 -5.85 -21.54
C THR A 196 -15.64 -6.32 -21.06
N ALA A 197 -16.43 -6.96 -21.92
CA ALA A 197 -17.73 -7.47 -21.55
C ALA A 197 -17.68 -8.60 -20.50
N GLU A 198 -16.61 -9.40 -20.49
CA GLU A 198 -16.41 -10.50 -19.54
C GLU A 198 -16.13 -10.03 -18.10
N VAL A 199 -15.53 -8.85 -17.94
CA VAL A 199 -15.10 -8.35 -16.61
C VAL A 199 -16.14 -7.45 -15.93
N PHE A 200 -17.27 -7.17 -16.56
CA PHE A 200 -18.37 -6.42 -15.95
C PHE A 200 -19.62 -7.29 -15.82
N ASP A 201 -20.31 -7.16 -14.71
CA ASP A 201 -21.63 -7.76 -14.55
C ASP A 201 -22.74 -6.87 -15.13
N GLU A 202 -23.99 -7.38 -15.12
CA GLU A 202 -25.17 -6.70 -15.69
C GLU A 202 -25.45 -5.32 -15.07
N GLU A 203 -25.00 -5.08 -13.83
CA GLU A 203 -25.14 -3.81 -13.13
C GLU A 203 -23.92 -2.88 -13.30
N VAL A 204 -22.98 -3.26 -14.19
CA VAL A 204 -21.74 -2.51 -14.48
C VAL A 204 -20.81 -2.41 -13.27
N PHE A 205 -20.76 -3.45 -12.44
CA PHE A 205 -19.69 -3.64 -11.45
C PHE A 205 -18.57 -4.46 -12.07
N ILE A 206 -17.32 -4.02 -11.88
CA ILE A 206 -16.20 -4.84 -12.28
C ILE A 206 -16.11 -6.06 -11.36
N VAL A 207 -16.00 -7.23 -11.99
CA VAL A 207 -15.79 -8.51 -11.31
C VAL A 207 -14.31 -8.63 -11.02
N SER A 208 -13.94 -8.63 -9.76
CA SER A 208 -12.54 -8.75 -9.38
C SER A 208 -12.20 -10.19 -9.02
N GLU A 209 -10.93 -10.58 -9.17
CA GLU A 209 -10.44 -11.85 -8.64
C GLU A 209 -10.28 -11.82 -7.10
N MET A 210 -10.59 -10.68 -6.49
CA MET A 210 -10.47 -10.47 -5.05
C MET A 210 -11.60 -11.17 -4.32
N ARG A 211 -11.26 -12.04 -3.38
CA ARG A 211 -12.20 -12.80 -2.56
C ARG A 211 -11.86 -12.67 -1.09
N CYS A 212 -12.87 -12.49 -0.25
CA CYS A 212 -12.73 -12.50 1.20
C CYS A 212 -13.49 -13.70 1.81
N ASP A 213 -13.12 -14.05 3.04
CA ASP A 213 -13.83 -15.05 3.81
C ASP A 213 -15.19 -14.51 4.29
N ARG A 214 -16.10 -15.40 4.58
CA ARG A 214 -17.45 -15.06 5.08
C ARG A 214 -17.41 -14.65 6.53
#